data_a65b26ff74c0613166737a28580127ea
#
_entry.id   a65b26ff74c0613166737a28580127ea
#
_cell.length_a   1.000
_cell.length_b   1.000
_cell.length_c   1.000
_cell.angle_alpha   90.00
_cell.angle_beta   90.00
_cell.angle_gamma   90.00
#
_symmetry.space_group_name_H-M   'P 1'
#
loop_
_entity.id
_entity.type
_entity.pdbx_description
1 polymer ?
#
loop_
_entity_poly.entity_id
_entity_poly.type
_entity_poly.pdbx_seq_one_letter_code
_entity_poly.pdbx_strand_id
1 'polypeptide(L)'
;MQSPIMQLEMVNDAVRRAVLRELADWDEVKADYAITVVCSTPEAPDALEQFDDLCLALQLREDRLKFAAIDQETAISLSEVCHIKEISKFHFSSVMTPETPGSIKDLTDLITKREEERELCLVFEPAESSGLIAKTLIGNGLRAIRMGFYKYRPIQMANLPPTDNQSWWIVVNDAIAVPDIAKGLKRQNINFSKIRWIGCRPSVGVALKKILPNAEFVEVSELRPDVVLDKIKNHINPVL
;
A
#
# COMPACT_ATOMS: atom_id res chain seq x y z
N MET A 1 -19.53 10.36 -8.31
CA MET A 1 -19.67 8.90 -8.50
C MET A 1 -18.33 8.27 -8.16
N GLN A 2 -18.26 7.46 -7.13
CA GLN A 2 -17.07 6.65 -6.83
C GLN A 2 -17.22 5.33 -7.60
N SER A 3 -16.30 5.06 -8.51
CA SER A 3 -16.20 3.76 -9.17
C SER A 3 -14.83 3.19 -8.80
N PRO A 4 -14.76 2.16 -7.95
CA PRO A 4 -13.50 1.50 -7.70
C PRO A 4 -13.01 0.90 -9.04
N ILE A 5 -11.74 1.13 -9.35
CA ILE A 5 -11.13 0.65 -10.60
C ILE A 5 -10.27 -0.57 -10.34
N MET A 6 -9.91 -0.77 -9.09
CA MET A 6 -9.09 -1.89 -8.64
C MET A 6 -9.80 -2.62 -7.50
N GLN A 7 -9.71 -3.92 -7.51
CA GLN A 7 -10.16 -4.81 -6.43
C GLN A 7 -8.98 -5.58 -5.89
N LEU A 8 -8.93 -5.73 -4.58
CA LEU A 8 -7.97 -6.61 -3.94
C LEU A 8 -8.37 -8.06 -4.20
N GLU A 9 -7.46 -8.84 -4.76
CA GLU A 9 -7.61 -10.27 -4.95
C GLU A 9 -6.55 -11.00 -4.13
N MET A 10 -6.99 -11.86 -3.22
CA MET A 10 -6.09 -12.69 -2.43
C MET A 10 -5.46 -13.76 -3.31
N VAL A 11 -4.15 -13.88 -3.24
CA VAL A 11 -3.38 -14.86 -4.01
C VAL A 11 -2.45 -15.64 -3.09
N ASN A 12 -2.34 -16.93 -3.36
CA ASN A 12 -1.24 -17.76 -2.88
C ASN A 12 -1.30 -18.30 -1.45
N ASP A 13 -2.17 -19.27 -1.26
CA ASP A 13 -2.24 -20.12 -0.07
C ASP A 13 -0.90 -20.85 0.26
N ALA A 14 -0.05 -21.07 -0.75
CA ALA A 14 1.23 -21.74 -0.56
C ALA A 14 2.23 -20.88 0.23
N VAL A 15 2.25 -19.57 -0.01
CA VAL A 15 3.11 -18.63 0.74
C VAL A 15 2.70 -18.59 2.20
N ARG A 16 1.39 -18.51 2.48
CA ARG A 16 0.85 -18.55 3.85
C ARG A 16 1.30 -19.78 4.59
N ARG A 17 1.12 -20.99 4.00
CA ARG A 17 1.54 -22.25 4.63
C ARG A 17 3.06 -22.33 4.84
N ALA A 18 3.84 -21.77 3.93
CA ALA A 18 5.29 -21.73 4.09
C ALA A 18 5.70 -20.85 5.29
N VAL A 19 5.04 -19.70 5.46
CA VAL A 19 5.30 -18.82 6.61
C VAL A 19 4.89 -19.44 7.92
N LEU A 20 3.74 -20.10 7.99
CA LEU A 20 3.32 -20.81 9.22
C LEU A 20 4.31 -21.89 9.63
N ARG A 21 4.88 -22.64 8.66
CA ARG A 21 5.95 -23.60 8.93
C ARG A 21 7.23 -22.92 9.42
N GLU A 22 7.64 -21.86 8.74
CA GLU A 22 8.83 -21.09 9.13
C GLU A 22 8.71 -20.55 10.55
N LEU A 23 7.53 -20.01 10.93
CA LEU A 23 7.27 -19.56 12.30
C LEU A 23 7.38 -20.71 13.31
N ALA A 24 6.85 -21.89 12.98
CA ALA A 24 6.96 -23.08 13.83
C ALA A 24 8.41 -23.56 13.96
N ASP A 25 9.14 -23.64 12.85
CA ASP A 25 10.56 -24.02 12.84
C ASP A 25 11.42 -23.05 13.67
N TRP A 26 11.09 -21.76 13.63
CA TRP A 26 11.80 -20.75 14.42
C TRP A 26 11.50 -20.87 15.91
N ASP A 27 10.28 -21.22 16.31
CA ASP A 27 9.94 -21.46 17.72
C ASP A 27 10.73 -22.63 18.31
N GLU A 28 11.00 -23.67 17.51
CA GLU A 28 11.78 -24.83 17.97
C GLU A 28 13.27 -24.51 18.11
N VAL A 29 13.83 -23.67 17.25
CA VAL A 29 15.27 -23.42 17.15
C VAL A 29 15.71 -22.22 17.97
N LYS A 30 14.86 -21.21 18.15
CA LYS A 30 15.22 -19.90 18.72
C LYS A 30 14.08 -19.34 19.58
N ALA A 31 14.09 -19.64 20.87
CA ALA A 31 13.06 -19.16 21.81
C ALA A 31 12.96 -17.62 21.91
N ASP A 32 14.01 -16.86 21.55
CA ASP A 32 14.15 -15.42 21.82
C ASP A 32 14.24 -14.54 20.55
N TYR A 33 13.61 -14.92 19.45
CA TYR A 33 13.61 -14.06 18.27
C TYR A 33 12.44 -13.05 18.27
N ALA A 34 12.68 -11.88 17.74
CA ALA A 34 11.63 -10.90 17.48
C ALA A 34 11.03 -11.08 16.07
N ILE A 35 9.75 -10.76 15.92
CA ILE A 35 9.06 -10.77 14.64
C ILE A 35 8.64 -9.35 14.32
N THR A 36 9.12 -8.81 13.19
CA THR A 36 8.66 -7.53 12.68
C THR A 36 7.71 -7.73 11.50
N VAL A 37 6.45 -7.34 11.70
CA VAL A 37 5.43 -7.28 10.65
C VAL A 37 5.60 -5.97 9.90
N VAL A 38 5.94 -6.04 8.62
CA VAL A 38 6.20 -4.88 7.76
C VAL A 38 5.12 -4.77 6.70
N CYS A 39 4.34 -3.68 6.71
CA CYS A 39 3.30 -3.41 5.73
C CYS A 39 3.74 -2.34 4.73
N SER A 40 3.70 -2.66 3.44
CA SER A 40 4.19 -1.79 2.36
C SER A 40 3.11 -0.93 1.70
N THR A 41 1.85 -1.18 1.99
CA THR A 41 0.70 -0.42 1.48
C THR A 41 -0.44 -0.45 2.49
N PRO A 42 -1.40 0.48 2.43
CA PRO A 42 -2.58 0.48 3.32
C PRO A 42 -3.45 -0.78 3.23
N GLU A 43 -3.40 -1.49 2.09
CA GLU A 43 -4.17 -2.73 1.88
C GLU A 43 -3.46 -3.99 2.42
N ALA A 44 -2.19 -3.87 2.79
CA ALA A 44 -1.45 -5.00 3.34
C ALA A 44 -2.04 -5.53 4.67
N PRO A 45 -2.49 -4.68 5.61
CA PRO A 45 -3.23 -5.12 6.79
C PRO A 45 -4.54 -5.82 6.46
N ASP A 46 -5.33 -5.33 5.49
CA ASP A 46 -6.58 -5.98 5.06
C ASP A 46 -6.33 -7.39 4.53
N ALA A 47 -5.20 -7.57 3.82
CA ALA A 47 -4.77 -8.87 3.37
C ALA A 47 -4.38 -9.80 4.54
N LEU A 48 -3.72 -9.27 5.58
CA LEU A 48 -3.42 -10.01 6.80
C LEU A 48 -4.71 -10.45 7.50
N GLU A 49 -5.70 -9.57 7.60
CA GLU A 49 -6.98 -9.83 8.24
C GLU A 49 -7.71 -11.06 7.68
N GLN A 50 -7.54 -11.36 6.39
CA GLN A 50 -8.19 -12.51 5.73
C GLN A 50 -7.62 -13.87 6.16
N PHE A 51 -6.51 -13.91 6.92
CA PHE A 51 -5.84 -15.14 7.31
C PHE A 51 -5.88 -15.36 8.82
N ASP A 52 -6.99 -15.91 9.32
CA ASP A 52 -7.20 -16.15 10.75
C ASP A 52 -6.09 -17.01 11.39
N ASP A 53 -5.60 -18.02 10.70
CA ASP A 53 -4.52 -18.88 11.18
C ASP A 53 -3.19 -18.14 11.32
N LEU A 54 -2.89 -17.23 10.42
CA LEU A 54 -1.70 -16.38 10.51
C LEU A 54 -1.87 -15.33 11.63
N CYS A 55 -3.04 -14.71 11.74
CA CYS A 55 -3.33 -13.79 12.83
C CYS A 55 -3.19 -14.49 14.18
N LEU A 56 -3.75 -15.70 14.34
CA LEU A 56 -3.60 -16.50 15.54
C LEU A 56 -2.14 -16.85 15.84
N ALA A 57 -1.37 -17.22 14.80
CA ALA A 57 0.06 -17.51 14.96
C ALA A 57 0.85 -16.28 15.42
N LEU A 58 0.47 -15.09 15.02
CA LEU A 58 1.05 -13.83 15.48
C LEU A 58 0.60 -13.48 16.90
N GLN A 59 -0.70 -13.62 17.23
CA GLN A 59 -1.21 -13.42 18.59
C GLN A 59 -0.46 -14.28 19.63
N LEU A 60 -0.20 -15.54 19.34
CA LEU A 60 0.54 -16.43 20.22
C LEU A 60 1.99 -15.97 20.48
N ARG A 61 2.47 -14.98 19.73
CA ARG A 61 3.83 -14.42 19.80
C ARG A 61 3.84 -12.92 20.08
N GLU A 62 2.73 -12.39 20.59
CA GLU A 62 2.53 -10.93 20.75
C GLU A 62 3.62 -10.24 21.58
N ASP A 63 4.26 -10.96 22.53
CA ASP A 63 5.37 -10.45 23.32
C ASP A 63 6.63 -10.13 22.51
N ARG A 64 6.72 -10.70 21.31
CA ARG A 64 7.87 -10.61 20.41
C ARG A 64 7.56 -9.84 19.13
N LEU A 65 6.31 -9.32 19.00
CA LEU A 65 5.89 -8.62 17.81
C LEU A 65 6.34 -7.16 17.82
N LYS A 66 6.84 -6.73 16.67
CA LYS A 66 7.07 -5.35 16.30
C LYS A 66 6.33 -5.05 15.00
N PHE A 67 6.03 -3.80 14.75
CA PHE A 67 5.28 -3.39 13.58
C PHE A 67 5.99 -2.25 12.86
N ALA A 68 5.98 -2.31 11.54
CA ALA A 68 6.52 -1.29 10.67
C ALA A 68 5.58 -1.03 9.49
N ALA A 69 5.40 0.22 9.12
CA ALA A 69 4.54 0.63 8.03
C ALA A 69 5.27 1.65 7.14
N ILE A 70 5.02 1.59 5.84
CA ILE A 70 5.68 2.45 4.85
C ILE A 70 5.29 3.92 5.00
N ASP A 71 4.14 4.19 5.56
CA ASP A 71 3.61 5.53 5.83
C ASP A 71 2.54 5.51 6.92
N GLN A 72 2.05 6.68 7.29
CA GLN A 72 1.07 6.87 8.35
C GLN A 72 -0.30 6.24 8.01
N GLU A 73 -0.73 6.28 6.75
CA GLU A 73 -1.98 5.67 6.28
C GLU A 73 -1.95 4.16 6.51
N THR A 74 -0.86 3.52 6.11
CA THR A 74 -0.61 2.09 6.35
C THR A 74 -0.56 1.76 7.85
N ALA A 75 0.02 2.63 8.69
CA ALA A 75 0.06 2.43 10.14
C ALA A 75 -1.34 2.50 10.77
N ILE A 76 -2.20 3.38 10.29
CA ILE A 76 -3.62 3.48 10.74
C ILE A 76 -4.37 2.19 10.37
N SER A 77 -4.31 1.76 9.11
CA SER A 77 -4.94 0.51 8.65
C SER A 77 -4.45 -0.70 9.46
N LEU A 78 -3.15 -0.77 9.73
CA LEU A 78 -2.57 -1.83 10.58
C LEU A 78 -3.12 -1.80 12.01
N SER A 79 -3.31 -0.60 12.57
CA SER A 79 -3.91 -0.44 13.91
C SER A 79 -5.33 -0.97 13.98
N GLU A 80 -6.13 -0.69 12.95
CA GLU A 80 -7.52 -1.16 12.86
C GLU A 80 -7.57 -2.69 12.82
N VAL A 81 -6.75 -3.33 11.98
CA VAL A 81 -6.67 -4.79 11.87
C VAL A 81 -6.16 -5.42 13.17
N CYS A 82 -5.13 -4.87 13.81
CA CYS A 82 -4.64 -5.37 15.08
C CYS A 82 -5.70 -5.29 16.19
N HIS A 83 -6.52 -4.23 16.17
CA HIS A 83 -7.64 -4.10 17.09
C HIS A 83 -8.73 -5.15 16.83
N ILE A 84 -9.14 -5.34 15.56
CA ILE A 84 -10.14 -6.34 15.17
C ILE A 84 -9.68 -7.76 15.51
N LYS A 85 -8.40 -8.06 15.31
CA LYS A 85 -7.80 -9.38 15.58
C LYS A 85 -7.27 -9.54 17.00
N GLU A 86 -7.61 -8.62 17.91
CA GLU A 86 -7.28 -8.69 19.33
C GLU A 86 -5.80 -8.92 19.64
N ILE A 87 -4.90 -8.28 18.85
CA ILE A 87 -3.47 -8.27 19.15
C ILE A 87 -3.25 -7.27 20.30
N SER A 88 -3.32 -7.76 21.53
CA SER A 88 -3.48 -6.93 22.73
C SER A 88 -2.30 -6.03 23.05
N LYS A 89 -1.09 -6.41 22.63
CA LYS A 89 0.14 -5.62 22.84
C LYS A 89 0.47 -4.64 21.71
N PHE A 90 -0.42 -4.52 20.73
CA PHE A 90 -0.26 -3.49 19.72
C PHE A 90 -0.45 -2.09 20.32
N HIS A 91 0.51 -1.23 20.09
CA HIS A 91 0.42 0.20 20.40
C HIS A 91 0.76 1.00 19.15
N PHE A 92 -0.18 1.82 18.68
CA PHE A 92 0.02 2.64 17.47
C PHE A 92 1.31 3.48 17.51
N SER A 93 1.64 4.05 18.68
CA SER A 93 2.85 4.84 18.88
C SER A 93 4.16 4.04 18.75
N SER A 94 4.08 2.70 18.77
CA SER A 94 5.24 1.82 18.62
C SER A 94 5.47 1.37 17.17
N VAL A 95 4.55 1.68 16.26
CA VAL A 95 4.70 1.37 14.83
C VAL A 95 5.84 2.20 14.24
N MET A 96 6.82 1.53 13.65
CA MET A 96 7.91 2.17 12.96
C MET A 96 7.42 2.73 11.62
N THR A 97 7.48 4.04 11.45
CA THR A 97 7.17 4.70 10.18
C THR A 97 8.35 5.58 9.75
N PRO A 98 8.71 5.60 8.47
CA PRO A 98 9.80 6.44 7.99
C PRO A 98 9.43 7.93 8.09
N GLU A 99 10.42 8.80 8.28
CA GLU A 99 10.22 10.26 8.29
C GLU A 99 9.73 10.75 6.93
N THR A 100 10.25 10.15 5.84
CA THR A 100 9.77 10.41 4.49
C THR A 100 8.72 9.36 4.11
N PRO A 101 7.42 9.69 4.06
CA PRO A 101 6.37 8.75 3.70
C PRO A 101 6.65 8.05 2.37
N GLY A 102 6.52 6.72 2.34
CA GLY A 102 6.79 5.91 1.14
C GLY A 102 8.27 5.62 0.87
N SER A 103 9.19 6.07 1.73
CA SER A 103 10.62 5.81 1.58
C SER A 103 10.99 4.40 2.07
N ILE A 104 11.22 3.50 1.13
CA ILE A 104 11.69 2.13 1.42
C ILE A 104 13.03 2.15 2.15
N LYS A 105 13.95 3.04 1.72
CA LYS A 105 15.25 3.16 2.32
C LYS A 105 15.15 3.55 3.79
N ASP A 106 14.41 4.64 4.10
CA ASP A 106 14.30 5.11 5.47
C ASP A 106 13.61 4.08 6.37
N LEU A 107 12.59 3.37 5.85
CA LEU A 107 11.93 2.27 6.57
C LEU A 107 12.90 1.13 6.88
N THR A 108 13.65 0.66 5.87
CA THR A 108 14.60 -0.45 6.07
C THR A 108 15.76 -0.06 6.96
N ASP A 109 16.26 1.18 6.87
CA ASP A 109 17.28 1.71 7.77
C ASP A 109 16.76 1.79 9.21
N LEU A 110 15.50 2.17 9.40
CA LEU A 110 14.86 2.26 10.73
C LEU A 110 14.73 0.87 11.37
N ILE A 111 14.32 -0.14 10.60
CA ILE A 111 14.22 -1.53 11.07
C ILE A 111 15.62 -2.06 11.42
N THR A 112 16.59 -1.86 10.53
CA THR A 112 17.97 -2.37 10.69
C THR A 112 18.71 -1.74 11.88
N LYS A 113 18.49 -0.44 12.15
CA LYS A 113 19.14 0.28 13.27
C LYS A 113 18.74 -0.21 14.66
N ARG A 114 17.63 -0.91 14.78
CA ARG A 114 17.17 -1.46 16.07
C ARG A 114 17.90 -2.75 16.51
N GLU A 115 18.91 -3.14 15.74
CA GLU A 115 19.88 -4.24 16.01
C GLU A 115 19.45 -5.25 17.09
N GLU A 116 18.52 -6.14 16.72
CA GLU A 116 18.40 -7.40 17.41
C GLU A 116 18.90 -8.49 16.45
N GLU A 117 20.01 -9.14 16.78
CA GLU A 117 20.68 -10.18 15.97
C GLU A 117 19.78 -11.37 15.57
N ARG A 118 18.51 -11.36 16.03
CA ARG A 118 17.54 -12.43 15.86
C ARG A 118 16.17 -11.87 15.50
N GLU A 119 16.08 -11.19 14.36
CA GLU A 119 14.83 -10.63 13.90
C GLU A 119 14.34 -11.30 12.60
N LEU A 120 13.09 -11.73 12.61
CA LEU A 120 12.37 -12.23 11.44
C LEU A 120 11.42 -11.16 10.93
N CYS A 121 11.66 -10.63 9.75
CA CYS A 121 10.78 -9.66 9.12
C CYS A 121 9.77 -10.36 8.20
N LEU A 122 8.49 -10.21 8.46
CA LEU A 122 7.40 -10.64 7.58
C LEU A 122 6.94 -9.45 6.77
N VAL A 123 7.28 -9.40 5.48
CA VAL A 123 7.05 -8.23 4.61
C VAL A 123 5.81 -8.44 3.76
N PHE A 124 4.71 -7.79 4.14
CA PHE A 124 3.43 -7.80 3.43
C PHE A 124 3.44 -6.78 2.31
N GLU A 125 3.36 -7.27 1.09
CA GLU A 125 3.38 -6.44 -0.12
C GLU A 125 2.57 -7.08 -1.26
N PRO A 126 2.17 -6.32 -2.30
CA PRO A 126 1.51 -6.90 -3.47
C PRO A 126 2.35 -8.00 -4.12
N ALA A 127 1.69 -9.03 -4.64
CA ALA A 127 2.37 -10.16 -5.30
C ALA A 127 3.23 -9.73 -6.49
N GLU A 128 2.81 -8.67 -7.19
CA GLU A 128 3.53 -8.08 -8.33
C GLU A 128 4.64 -7.11 -7.94
N SER A 129 4.82 -6.80 -6.65
CA SER A 129 5.89 -5.89 -6.22
C SER A 129 7.27 -6.46 -6.53
N SER A 130 8.26 -5.59 -6.61
CA SER A 130 9.65 -6.00 -6.86
C SER A 130 10.30 -6.77 -5.70
N GLY A 131 9.66 -6.78 -4.53
CA GLY A 131 10.22 -7.34 -3.29
C GLY A 131 11.39 -6.52 -2.74
N LEU A 132 11.43 -5.22 -3.04
CA LEU A 132 12.59 -4.39 -2.71
C LEU A 132 12.80 -4.27 -1.20
N ILE A 133 11.72 -4.17 -0.40
CA ILE A 133 11.83 -4.10 1.07
C ILE A 133 12.50 -5.37 1.61
N ALA A 134 11.96 -6.55 1.26
CA ALA A 134 12.51 -7.82 1.73
C ALA A 134 13.97 -8.01 1.26
N LYS A 135 14.27 -7.68 0.00
CA LYS A 135 15.65 -7.77 -0.55
C LYS A 135 16.62 -6.84 0.18
N THR A 136 16.20 -5.61 0.51
CA THR A 136 17.05 -4.65 1.23
C THR A 136 17.30 -5.14 2.66
N LEU A 137 16.28 -5.63 3.37
CA LEU A 137 16.44 -6.17 4.72
C LEU A 137 17.39 -7.38 4.73
N ILE A 138 17.26 -8.29 3.75
CA ILE A 138 18.20 -9.43 3.60
C ILE A 138 19.62 -8.92 3.31
N GLY A 139 19.77 -7.94 2.43
CA GLY A 139 21.06 -7.29 2.14
C GLY A 139 21.71 -6.64 3.36
N ASN A 140 20.92 -6.19 4.32
CA ASN A 140 21.35 -5.62 5.59
C ASN A 140 21.57 -6.71 6.68
N GLY A 141 21.50 -7.99 6.33
CA GLY A 141 21.78 -9.11 7.24
C GLY A 141 20.59 -9.61 8.05
N LEU A 142 19.40 -9.06 7.85
CA LEU A 142 18.18 -9.54 8.51
C LEU A 142 17.56 -10.70 7.75
N ARG A 143 16.84 -11.57 8.45
CA ARG A 143 15.99 -12.56 7.80
C ARG A 143 14.66 -11.92 7.44
N ALA A 144 14.32 -11.93 6.17
CA ALA A 144 13.05 -11.40 5.72
C ALA A 144 12.32 -12.40 4.81
N ILE A 145 11.01 -12.54 5.03
CA ILE A 145 10.13 -13.36 4.21
C ILE A 145 9.15 -12.44 3.52
N ARG A 146 9.16 -12.50 2.20
CA ARG A 146 8.21 -11.76 1.38
C ARG A 146 6.86 -12.45 1.38
N MET A 147 5.84 -11.70 1.76
CA MET A 147 4.45 -12.13 1.87
C MET A 147 3.62 -11.50 0.76
N GLY A 148 3.76 -12.01 -0.47
CA GLY A 148 2.99 -11.56 -1.63
C GLY A 148 1.60 -12.19 -1.67
N PHE A 149 0.70 -11.85 -0.74
CA PHE A 149 -0.59 -12.51 -0.59
C PHE A 149 -1.72 -11.92 -1.44
N TYR A 150 -1.56 -10.71 -1.90
CA TYR A 150 -2.61 -10.00 -2.61
C TYR A 150 -2.07 -9.37 -3.88
N LYS A 151 -2.95 -9.14 -4.81
CA LYS A 151 -2.70 -8.36 -6.02
C LYS A 151 -3.88 -7.45 -6.30
N TYR A 152 -3.62 -6.41 -7.05
CA TYR A 152 -4.66 -5.55 -7.56
C TYR A 152 -5.23 -6.12 -8.84
N ARG A 153 -6.53 -6.41 -8.84
CA ARG A 153 -7.24 -6.82 -10.04
C ARG A 153 -7.98 -5.62 -10.61
N PRO A 154 -7.72 -5.24 -11.86
CA PRO A 154 -8.49 -4.17 -12.50
C PRO A 154 -9.95 -4.59 -12.64
N ILE A 155 -10.85 -3.70 -12.26
CA ILE A 155 -12.29 -3.85 -12.48
C ILE A 155 -12.66 -3.09 -13.75
N GLN A 156 -13.67 -3.56 -14.46
CA GLN A 156 -14.18 -2.83 -15.61
C GLN A 156 -14.71 -1.47 -15.15
N MET A 157 -14.10 -0.42 -15.67
CA MET A 157 -14.52 0.96 -15.38
C MET A 157 -15.95 1.18 -15.87
N ALA A 158 -16.79 1.77 -15.03
CA ALA A 158 -18.14 2.13 -15.42
C ALA A 158 -18.14 3.07 -16.63
N ASN A 159 -19.18 3.00 -17.46
CA ASN A 159 -19.32 3.95 -18.55
C ASN A 159 -19.47 5.37 -18.00
N LEU A 160 -18.58 6.24 -18.43
CA LEU A 160 -18.66 7.65 -18.11
C LEU A 160 -19.65 8.35 -19.05
N PRO A 161 -20.38 9.35 -18.55
CA PRO A 161 -21.20 10.18 -19.43
C PRO A 161 -20.36 10.84 -20.54
N PRO A 162 -20.96 11.17 -21.70
CA PRO A 162 -20.26 11.85 -22.78
C PRO A 162 -19.63 13.18 -22.32
N THR A 163 -18.43 13.48 -22.85
CA THR A 163 -17.66 14.70 -22.50
C THR A 163 -17.95 15.90 -23.42
N ASP A 164 -19.05 15.88 -24.18
CA ASP A 164 -19.26 16.80 -25.30
C ASP A 164 -19.07 18.28 -24.94
N ASN A 165 -19.41 18.70 -23.72
CA ASN A 165 -19.22 20.05 -23.23
C ASN A 165 -18.65 20.17 -21.81
N GLN A 166 -18.12 19.09 -21.25
CA GLN A 166 -17.65 19.07 -19.85
C GLN A 166 -16.20 18.60 -19.76
N SER A 167 -15.45 19.19 -18.82
CA SER A 167 -14.16 18.67 -18.41
C SER A 167 -14.34 17.73 -17.24
N TRP A 168 -13.57 16.65 -17.23
CA TRP A 168 -13.59 15.66 -16.15
C TRP A 168 -12.37 15.79 -15.27
N TRP A 169 -12.58 15.62 -13.98
CA TRP A 169 -11.52 15.45 -13.02
C TRP A 169 -11.45 13.98 -12.60
N ILE A 170 -10.30 13.37 -12.75
CA ILE A 170 -10.05 11.99 -12.32
C ILE A 170 -9.14 12.05 -11.13
N VAL A 171 -9.64 11.59 -10.00
CA VAL A 171 -8.86 11.44 -8.76
C VAL A 171 -8.20 10.08 -8.76
N VAL A 172 -6.87 10.04 -8.61
CA VAL A 172 -6.09 8.81 -8.64
C VAL A 172 -5.25 8.72 -7.36
N ASN A 173 -5.48 7.69 -6.60
CA ASN A 173 -4.74 7.44 -5.36
C ASN A 173 -3.40 6.74 -5.64
N ASP A 174 -3.35 5.82 -6.59
CA ASP A 174 -2.16 5.01 -6.85
C ASP A 174 -1.75 5.01 -8.32
N ALA A 175 -0.43 5.06 -8.55
CA ALA A 175 0.18 5.02 -9.87
C ALA A 175 -0.14 3.71 -10.64
N ILE A 176 -0.38 2.61 -9.94
CA ILE A 176 -0.69 1.30 -10.54
C ILE A 176 -2.03 1.33 -11.29
N ALA A 177 -2.98 2.17 -10.88
CA ALA A 177 -4.29 2.29 -11.52
C ALA A 177 -4.25 3.09 -12.82
N VAL A 178 -3.24 3.93 -13.05
CA VAL A 178 -3.15 4.84 -14.20
C VAL A 178 -3.26 4.13 -15.55
N PRO A 179 -2.56 3.00 -15.82
CA PRO A 179 -2.66 2.28 -17.09
C PRO A 179 -4.07 1.79 -17.39
N ASP A 180 -4.75 1.25 -16.38
CA ASP A 180 -6.09 0.66 -16.54
C ASP A 180 -7.15 1.74 -16.71
N ILE A 181 -7.04 2.86 -15.98
CA ILE A 181 -7.88 4.04 -16.19
C ILE A 181 -7.72 4.55 -17.63
N ALA A 182 -6.49 4.78 -18.07
CA ALA A 182 -6.22 5.28 -19.42
C ALA A 182 -6.76 4.33 -20.49
N LYS A 183 -6.61 3.02 -20.32
CA LYS A 183 -7.17 1.99 -21.20
C LYS A 183 -8.70 2.00 -21.21
N GLY A 184 -9.33 2.16 -20.05
CA GLY A 184 -10.79 2.26 -19.91
C GLY A 184 -11.35 3.49 -20.61
N LEU A 185 -10.74 4.64 -20.42
CA LEU A 185 -11.10 5.91 -21.10
C LEU A 185 -10.97 5.80 -22.63
N LYS A 186 -9.86 5.19 -23.11
CA LYS A 186 -9.64 4.95 -24.53
C LYS A 186 -10.71 4.06 -25.14
N ARG A 187 -11.13 2.99 -24.45
CA ARG A 187 -12.20 2.08 -24.91
C ARG A 187 -13.55 2.81 -25.03
N GLN A 188 -13.78 3.81 -24.19
CA GLN A 188 -15.00 4.62 -24.20
C GLN A 188 -14.90 5.83 -25.17
N ASN A 189 -13.84 5.93 -25.96
CA ASN A 189 -13.56 7.04 -26.87
C ASN A 189 -13.58 8.44 -26.19
N ILE A 190 -13.17 8.49 -24.91
CA ILE A 190 -13.12 9.74 -24.16
C ILE A 190 -11.94 10.58 -24.64
N ASN A 191 -12.19 11.88 -24.90
CA ASN A 191 -11.15 12.80 -25.30
C ASN A 191 -10.27 13.19 -24.10
N PHE A 192 -9.02 12.77 -24.10
CA PHE A 192 -8.07 13.04 -23.03
C PHE A 192 -7.76 14.53 -22.82
N SER A 193 -7.91 15.38 -23.83
CA SER A 193 -7.69 16.83 -23.68
C SER A 193 -8.70 17.51 -22.76
N LYS A 194 -9.82 16.85 -22.46
CA LYS A 194 -10.85 17.31 -21.53
C LYS A 194 -10.73 16.68 -20.14
N ILE A 195 -9.67 15.89 -19.91
CA ILE A 195 -9.45 15.21 -18.65
C ILE A 195 -8.31 15.87 -17.90
N ARG A 196 -8.58 16.21 -16.65
CA ARG A 196 -7.60 16.64 -15.67
C ARG A 196 -7.44 15.59 -14.60
N TRP A 197 -6.23 15.38 -14.16
CA TRP A 197 -5.88 14.35 -13.21
C TRP A 197 -5.44 14.99 -11.91
N ILE A 198 -5.85 14.42 -10.79
CA ILE A 198 -5.46 14.87 -9.46
C ILE A 198 -5.03 13.69 -8.62
N GLY A 199 -3.95 13.85 -7.85
CA GLY A 199 -3.42 12.82 -6.96
C GLY A 199 -2.51 13.40 -5.91
N CYS A 200 -2.27 12.66 -4.84
CA CYS A 200 -1.42 13.10 -3.73
C CYS A 200 -0.01 12.46 -3.76
N ARG A 201 0.28 11.60 -4.72
CA ARG A 201 1.57 10.92 -4.83
C ARG A 201 2.31 11.33 -6.09
N PRO A 202 3.58 11.77 -6.01
CA PRO A 202 4.39 12.10 -7.19
C PRO A 202 4.49 10.94 -8.20
N SER A 203 4.44 9.69 -7.73
CA SER A 203 4.44 8.49 -8.58
C SER A 203 3.28 8.43 -9.56
N VAL A 204 2.11 8.98 -9.20
CA VAL A 204 0.94 9.10 -10.11
C VAL A 204 1.28 10.01 -11.29
N GLY A 205 1.86 11.19 -11.02
CA GLY A 205 2.29 12.12 -12.07
C GLY A 205 3.35 11.51 -13.00
N VAL A 206 4.29 10.73 -12.44
CA VAL A 206 5.31 10.01 -13.23
C VAL A 206 4.65 8.94 -14.11
N ALA A 207 3.72 8.15 -13.59
CA ALA A 207 3.01 7.14 -14.36
C ALA A 207 2.17 7.76 -15.48
N LEU A 208 1.47 8.86 -15.19
CA LEU A 208 0.70 9.63 -16.18
C LEU A 208 1.58 10.12 -17.33
N LYS A 209 2.71 10.76 -17.03
CA LYS A 209 3.63 11.28 -18.06
C LYS A 209 4.16 10.19 -18.99
N LYS A 210 4.33 8.96 -18.50
CA LYS A 210 4.76 7.82 -19.32
C LYS A 210 3.69 7.36 -20.32
N ILE A 211 2.40 7.44 -19.95
CA ILE A 211 1.28 6.88 -20.71
C ILE A 211 0.57 7.96 -21.51
N LEU A 212 0.42 9.13 -20.94
CA LEU A 212 -0.26 10.31 -21.47
C LEU A 212 0.64 11.53 -21.29
N PRO A 213 1.66 11.75 -22.16
CA PRO A 213 2.66 12.81 -21.97
C PRO A 213 2.09 14.22 -21.84
N ASN A 214 0.94 14.46 -22.45
CA ASN A 214 0.24 15.76 -22.46
C ASN A 214 -0.88 15.85 -21.40
N ALA A 215 -1.00 14.88 -20.49
CA ALA A 215 -2.01 14.92 -19.44
C ALA A 215 -1.72 16.03 -18.44
N GLU A 216 -2.73 16.81 -18.13
CA GLU A 216 -2.66 17.81 -17.06
C GLU A 216 -2.81 17.10 -15.70
N PHE A 217 -1.80 17.18 -14.86
CA PHE A 217 -1.78 16.59 -13.52
C PHE A 217 -1.62 17.66 -12.47
N VAL A 218 -2.50 17.61 -11.48
CA VAL A 218 -2.52 18.52 -10.34
C VAL A 218 -2.23 17.71 -9.08
N GLU A 219 -1.17 18.07 -8.37
CA GLU A 219 -0.81 17.44 -7.11
C GLU A 219 -1.50 18.12 -5.93
N VAL A 220 -1.97 17.33 -4.98
CA VAL A 220 -2.54 17.76 -3.70
C VAL A 220 -1.79 17.10 -2.55
N SER A 221 -1.86 17.69 -1.37
CA SER A 221 -1.22 17.12 -0.17
C SER A 221 -1.86 15.82 0.29
N GLU A 222 -3.16 15.70 0.10
CA GLU A 222 -3.97 14.56 0.50
C GLU A 222 -5.25 14.45 -0.34
N LEU A 223 -5.86 13.26 -0.43
CA LEU A 223 -7.07 13.02 -1.22
C LEU A 223 -8.37 13.18 -0.41
N ARG A 224 -8.38 13.99 0.64
CA ARG A 224 -9.63 14.34 1.30
C ARG A 224 -10.55 15.13 0.36
N PRO A 225 -11.88 14.89 0.42
CA PRO A 225 -12.85 15.53 -0.49
C PRO A 225 -12.79 17.06 -0.47
N ASP A 226 -12.60 17.67 0.70
CA ASP A 226 -12.51 19.13 0.86
C ASP A 226 -11.25 19.68 0.17
N VAL A 227 -10.08 19.08 0.37
CA VAL A 227 -8.80 19.47 -0.27
C VAL A 227 -8.89 19.34 -1.77
N VAL A 228 -9.43 18.23 -2.27
CA VAL A 228 -9.60 17.98 -3.70
C VAL A 228 -10.56 18.99 -4.32
N LEU A 229 -11.71 19.23 -3.68
CA LEU A 229 -12.73 20.20 -4.18
C LEU A 229 -12.20 21.62 -4.20
N ASP A 230 -11.46 22.05 -3.18
CA ASP A 230 -10.87 23.38 -3.12
C ASP A 230 -9.81 23.56 -4.22
N LYS A 231 -9.00 22.52 -4.47
CA LYS A 231 -8.03 22.56 -5.56
C LYS A 231 -8.70 22.64 -6.92
N ILE A 232 -9.79 21.91 -7.14
CA ILE A 232 -10.59 21.96 -8.37
C ILE A 232 -11.21 23.37 -8.55
N LYS A 233 -11.82 23.93 -7.50
CA LYS A 233 -12.42 25.28 -7.55
C LYS A 233 -11.38 26.35 -7.91
N ASN A 234 -10.21 26.31 -7.26
CA ASN A 234 -9.13 27.27 -7.51
C ASN A 234 -8.53 27.12 -8.92
N HIS A 235 -8.60 25.92 -9.51
CA HIS A 235 -8.15 25.68 -10.87
C HIS A 235 -9.16 26.18 -11.93
N ILE A 236 -10.47 26.10 -11.62
CA ILE A 236 -11.54 26.58 -12.50
C ILE A 236 -11.68 28.10 -12.43
N ASN A 237 -11.55 28.67 -11.23
CA ASN A 237 -11.62 30.09 -10.97
C ASN A 237 -10.30 30.59 -10.36
N PRO A 238 -9.22 30.74 -11.14
CA PRO A 238 -8.00 31.32 -10.60
C PRO A 238 -8.34 32.72 -10.08
N VAL A 239 -8.15 32.94 -8.78
CA VAL A 239 -8.28 34.25 -8.16
C VAL A 239 -7.23 35.14 -8.83
N LEU A 240 -7.69 36.14 -9.60
CA LEU A 240 -6.86 37.16 -10.24
C LEU A 240 -6.18 38.03 -9.20
#